data_6d0082c153c6587c5a11bf2d3a2557a4
#
_entry.id   6d0082c153c6587c5a11bf2d3a2557a4
#
_cell.length_a   1.000
_cell.length_b   1.000
_cell.length_c   1.000
_cell.angle_alpha   90.00
_cell.angle_beta   90.00
_cell.angle_gamma   90.00
#
_symmetry.space_group_name_H-M   'P 1'
#
loop_
_entity.id
_entity.type
_entity.pdbx_description
1 polymer ?
#
loop_
_entity_poly.entity_id
_entity_poly.type
_entity_poly.pdbx_seq_one_letter_code
_entity_poly.pdbx_strand_id
1 'polypeptide(L)'
;MAACKCYRFGLNWFHAMKMIKCYIQYEKLEAVREKLFELGVPGISVVDAKGIGKPMSHLKSDPDLKVPQFHPCVEISVVLEAEAVDEVLDMIVKTVQTGNLSDGKIFVLPVEEAVRVRTGERGKQALY
;
A
#
# COMPACT_ATOMS: atom_id res chain seq x y z
N MET A 1 26.70 23.38 6.57
CA MET A 1 27.16 22.71 5.34
C MET A 1 26.59 21.33 5.13
N ALA A 2 26.00 20.72 6.13
CA ALA A 2 25.26 19.46 5.95
C ALA A 2 23.95 19.62 5.14
N ALA A 3 23.36 20.80 5.12
CA ALA A 3 22.12 21.10 4.39
C ALA A 3 22.26 21.00 2.86
N CYS A 4 23.46 21.21 2.31
CA CYS A 4 23.67 21.15 0.87
C CYS A 4 23.64 19.73 0.29
N LYS A 5 23.96 18.72 1.08
CA LYS A 5 23.90 17.32 0.62
C LYS A 5 22.46 16.81 0.50
N CYS A 6 21.59 17.27 1.40
CA CYS A 6 20.18 16.91 1.33
C CYS A 6 19.48 17.52 0.11
N TYR A 7 19.88 18.72 -0.29
CA TYR A 7 19.27 19.40 -1.44
C TYR A 7 19.60 18.76 -2.79
N ARG A 8 20.78 18.16 -2.90
CA ARG A 8 21.25 17.56 -4.15
C ARG A 8 20.63 16.18 -4.43
N PHE A 9 20.15 15.52 -3.38
CA PHE A 9 19.47 14.22 -3.48
C PHE A 9 17.97 14.33 -3.22
N GLY A 10 17.49 15.51 -2.80
CA GLY A 10 16.22 15.62 -2.10
C GLY A 10 14.97 15.34 -2.93
N LEU A 11 14.83 15.96 -4.09
CA LEU A 11 13.53 15.91 -4.79
C LEU A 11 13.33 14.64 -5.59
N ASN A 12 14.35 14.16 -6.29
CA ASN A 12 14.23 12.91 -7.07
C ASN A 12 14.34 11.65 -6.22
N TRP A 13 15.07 11.71 -5.13
CA TRP A 13 15.22 10.59 -4.21
C TRP A 13 13.94 10.26 -3.46
N PHE A 14 13.27 11.27 -2.90
CA PHE A 14 12.02 11.08 -2.14
C PHE A 14 10.87 10.56 -3.00
N HIS A 15 10.95 10.76 -4.31
CA HIS A 15 9.90 10.33 -5.23
C HIS A 15 10.24 9.08 -6.05
N ALA A 16 11.47 8.56 -5.92
CA ALA A 16 11.94 7.45 -6.75
C ALA A 16 11.24 6.13 -6.45
N MET A 17 10.92 5.89 -5.19
CA MET A 17 10.25 4.66 -4.73
C MET A 17 9.02 5.02 -3.88
N LYS A 18 7.98 4.19 -4.02
CA LYS A 18 6.74 4.31 -3.26
C LYS A 18 6.34 2.97 -2.69
N MET A 19 5.72 2.98 -1.53
CA MET A 19 5.06 1.82 -0.98
C MET A 19 3.55 1.96 -1.18
N ILE A 20 2.95 0.97 -1.79
CA ILE A 20 1.50 0.82 -1.82
C ILE A 20 1.11 -0.09 -0.66
N LYS A 21 0.22 0.39 0.18
CA LYS A 21 -0.35 -0.36 1.29
C LYS A 21 -1.85 -0.49 1.06
N CYS A 22 -2.30 -1.71 0.86
CA CYS A 22 -3.67 -1.99 0.42
C CYS A 22 -4.36 -2.86 1.47
N TYR A 23 -5.50 -2.38 1.97
CA TYR A 23 -6.35 -3.15 2.88
C TYR A 23 -7.59 -3.57 2.12
N ILE A 24 -7.75 -4.88 1.92
CA ILE A 24 -8.84 -5.46 1.13
C ILE A 24 -9.48 -6.64 1.86
N GLN A 25 -10.63 -7.06 1.36
CA GLN A 25 -11.26 -8.29 1.82
C GLN A 25 -10.41 -9.50 1.44
N TYR A 26 -10.38 -10.49 2.32
CA TYR A 26 -9.60 -11.70 2.15
C TYR A 26 -9.93 -12.43 0.84
N GLU A 27 -11.21 -12.44 0.43
CA GLU A 27 -11.68 -13.11 -0.78
C GLU A 27 -11.08 -12.52 -2.07
N LYS A 28 -10.58 -11.29 -2.01
CA LYS A 28 -9.97 -10.62 -3.16
C LYS A 28 -8.45 -10.82 -3.26
N LEU A 29 -7.84 -11.40 -2.23
CA LEU A 29 -6.38 -11.54 -2.16
C LEU A 29 -5.79 -12.27 -3.37
N GLU A 30 -6.35 -13.43 -3.73
CA GLU A 30 -5.81 -14.24 -4.82
C GLU A 30 -5.88 -13.51 -6.17
N ALA A 31 -6.99 -12.84 -6.45
CA ALA A 31 -7.15 -12.08 -7.69
C ALA A 31 -6.13 -10.94 -7.78
N VAL A 32 -5.90 -10.21 -6.68
CA VAL A 32 -4.91 -9.13 -6.63
C VAL A 32 -3.49 -9.69 -6.76
N ARG A 33 -3.20 -10.79 -6.09
CA ARG A 33 -1.89 -11.45 -6.17
C ARG A 33 -1.55 -11.85 -7.61
N GLU A 34 -2.48 -12.46 -8.31
CA GLU A 34 -2.29 -12.86 -9.71
C GLU A 34 -2.00 -11.65 -10.61
N LYS A 35 -2.76 -10.57 -10.43
CA LYS A 35 -2.57 -9.35 -11.21
C LYS A 35 -1.25 -8.65 -10.90
N LEU A 36 -0.84 -8.62 -9.64
CA LEU A 36 0.47 -8.08 -9.27
C LEU A 36 1.60 -8.89 -9.90
N PHE A 37 1.47 -10.21 -9.94
CA PHE A 37 2.41 -11.08 -10.62
C PHE A 37 2.49 -10.78 -12.12
N GLU A 38 1.33 -10.63 -12.79
CA GLU A 38 1.28 -10.28 -14.21
C GLU A 38 1.97 -8.95 -14.51
N LEU A 39 1.86 -7.96 -13.62
CA LEU A 39 2.52 -6.66 -13.76
C LEU A 39 4.03 -6.71 -13.44
N GLY A 40 4.52 -7.82 -12.93
CA GLY A 40 5.94 -7.99 -12.65
C GLY A 40 6.45 -7.16 -11.48
N VAL A 41 5.64 -6.96 -10.45
CA VAL A 41 6.08 -6.22 -9.25
C VAL A 41 7.25 -6.95 -8.56
N PRO A 42 8.14 -6.21 -7.87
CA PRO A 42 9.35 -6.80 -7.29
C PRO A 42 9.10 -7.86 -6.22
N GLY A 43 8.03 -7.71 -5.46
CA GLY A 43 7.65 -8.63 -4.40
C GLY A 43 6.52 -8.02 -3.58
N ILE A 44 5.83 -8.85 -2.83
CA ILE A 44 4.74 -8.40 -1.97
C ILE A 44 4.90 -9.01 -0.58
N SER A 45 4.37 -8.31 0.42
CA SER A 45 4.16 -8.83 1.76
C SER A 45 2.66 -8.81 2.06
N VAL A 46 2.19 -9.86 2.71
CA VAL A 46 0.78 -9.98 3.09
C VAL A 46 0.70 -10.23 4.58
N VAL A 47 -0.16 -9.49 5.26
CA VAL A 47 -0.38 -9.60 6.69
C VAL A 47 -1.87 -9.72 6.95
N ASP A 48 -2.26 -10.65 7.82
CA ASP A 48 -3.62 -10.71 8.33
C ASP A 48 -3.88 -9.52 9.25
N ALA A 49 -4.98 -8.84 9.01
CA ALA A 49 -5.34 -7.63 9.75
C ALA A 49 -6.80 -7.67 10.19
N LYS A 50 -7.15 -6.77 11.07
CA LYS A 50 -8.52 -6.51 11.48
C LYS A 50 -8.82 -5.04 11.28
N GLY A 51 -9.97 -4.74 10.71
CA GLY A 51 -10.34 -3.37 10.39
C GLY A 51 -11.80 -3.08 10.66
N ILE A 52 -12.08 -1.79 10.79
CA ILE A 52 -13.43 -1.23 10.85
C ILE A 52 -13.58 -0.34 9.63
N GLY A 53 -14.40 -0.78 8.66
CA GLY A 53 -14.57 -0.08 7.39
C GLY A 53 -15.58 1.07 7.41
N LYS A 54 -16.39 1.18 8.45
CA LYS A 54 -17.36 2.27 8.57
C LYS A 54 -16.71 3.55 9.08
N PRO A 55 -17.08 4.73 8.52
CA PRO A 55 -16.57 5.99 9.01
C PRO A 55 -16.96 6.21 10.47
N MET A 56 -16.01 6.07 11.38
CA MET A 56 -16.28 6.16 12.83
C MET A 56 -16.71 7.56 13.26
N SER A 57 -16.32 8.58 12.51
CA SER A 57 -16.73 9.97 12.77
C SER A 57 -18.23 10.18 12.71
N HIS A 58 -18.95 9.45 11.87
CA HIS A 58 -20.40 9.52 11.75
C HIS A 58 -21.14 8.82 12.89
N LEU A 59 -20.46 8.00 13.67
CA LEU A 59 -21.07 7.24 14.74
C LEU A 59 -21.15 8.01 16.07
N LYS A 60 -20.40 9.10 16.21
CA LYS A 60 -20.33 9.89 17.44
C LYS A 60 -21.62 10.65 17.77
N SER A 61 -22.45 10.90 16.79
CA SER A 61 -23.68 11.70 16.95
C SER A 61 -24.92 10.87 17.33
N ASP A 62 -24.81 9.55 17.32
CA ASP A 62 -25.93 8.66 17.66
C ASP A 62 -25.60 7.93 18.98
N PRO A 63 -26.32 8.28 20.09
CA PRO A 63 -26.05 7.66 21.38
C PRO A 63 -26.42 6.17 21.46
N ASP A 64 -27.22 5.66 20.51
CA ASP A 64 -27.63 4.26 20.45
C ASP A 64 -26.70 3.41 19.59
N LEU A 65 -25.74 4.00 18.88
CA LEU A 65 -24.78 3.29 18.08
C LEU A 65 -23.64 2.72 18.94
N LYS A 66 -23.51 1.41 18.89
CA LYS A 66 -22.37 0.71 19.48
C LYS A 66 -21.14 0.86 18.58
N VAL A 67 -19.96 0.81 19.21
CA VAL A 67 -18.69 0.75 18.48
C VAL A 67 -18.74 -0.45 17.52
N PRO A 68 -18.44 -0.27 16.23
CA PRO A 68 -18.42 -1.36 15.28
C PRO A 68 -17.40 -2.43 15.67
N GLN A 69 -17.72 -3.68 15.38
CA GLN A 69 -16.80 -4.78 15.57
C GLN A 69 -15.72 -4.80 14.49
N PHE A 70 -14.55 -5.32 14.85
CA PHE A 70 -13.51 -5.58 13.87
C PHE A 70 -13.90 -6.72 12.95
N HIS A 71 -13.55 -6.59 11.67
CA HIS A 71 -13.67 -7.63 10.67
C HIS A 71 -12.29 -8.02 10.16
N PRO A 72 -12.07 -9.32 9.86
CA PRO A 72 -10.82 -9.75 9.27
C PRO A 72 -10.65 -9.16 7.86
N CYS A 73 -9.44 -8.74 7.57
CA CYS A 73 -9.03 -8.28 6.25
C CYS A 73 -7.56 -8.64 6.02
N VAL A 74 -7.03 -8.31 4.87
CA VAL A 74 -5.61 -8.48 4.58
C VAL A 74 -4.98 -7.15 4.21
N GLU A 75 -3.75 -6.98 4.66
CA GLU A 75 -2.87 -5.89 4.24
C GLU A 75 -1.87 -6.43 3.24
N ILE A 76 -1.83 -5.84 2.05
CA ILE A 76 -0.82 -6.12 1.04
C ILE A 76 0.10 -4.92 0.96
N SER A 77 1.39 -5.14 1.06
CA SER A 77 2.40 -4.10 0.88
C SER A 77 3.30 -4.44 -0.29
N VAL A 78 3.54 -3.48 -1.14
CA VAL A 78 4.47 -3.59 -2.27
C VAL A 78 5.23 -2.28 -2.43
N VAL A 79 6.56 -2.37 -2.60
CA VAL A 79 7.40 -1.22 -2.89
C VAL A 79 7.73 -1.24 -4.38
N LEU A 80 7.50 -0.12 -5.03
CA LEU A 80 7.62 0.05 -6.47
C LEU A 80 8.43 1.28 -6.82
N GLU A 81 8.92 1.32 -8.03
CA GLU A 81 9.32 2.58 -8.64
C GLU A 81 8.11 3.50 -8.79
N ALA A 82 8.30 4.79 -8.59
CA ALA A 82 7.21 5.77 -8.61
C ALA A 82 6.41 5.75 -9.92
N GLU A 83 7.08 5.47 -11.03
CA GLU A 83 6.48 5.43 -12.37
C GLU A 83 5.47 4.29 -12.54
N ALA A 84 5.58 3.22 -11.75
CA ALA A 84 4.69 2.06 -11.83
C ALA A 84 3.45 2.17 -10.93
N VAL A 85 3.40 3.18 -10.07
CA VAL A 85 2.36 3.27 -9.03
C VAL A 85 0.96 3.39 -9.62
N ASP A 86 0.75 4.30 -10.55
CA ASP A 86 -0.59 4.55 -11.08
C ASP A 86 -1.19 3.31 -11.76
N GLU A 87 -0.39 2.59 -12.52
CA GLU A 87 -0.82 1.34 -13.16
C GLU A 87 -1.26 0.30 -12.14
N VAL A 88 -0.49 0.15 -11.07
CA VAL A 88 -0.81 -0.81 -10.00
C VAL A 88 -2.06 -0.37 -9.24
N LEU A 89 -2.20 0.91 -8.92
CA LEU A 89 -3.41 1.43 -8.26
C LEU A 89 -4.66 1.17 -9.09
N ASP A 90 -4.62 1.47 -10.37
CA ASP A 90 -5.75 1.25 -11.27
C ASP A 90 -6.12 -0.23 -11.36
N MET A 91 -5.13 -1.10 -11.43
CA MET A 91 -5.34 -2.54 -11.44
C MET A 91 -6.02 -3.02 -10.15
N ILE A 92 -5.53 -2.59 -8.99
CA ILE A 92 -6.10 -3.00 -7.71
C ILE A 92 -7.56 -2.53 -7.61
N VAL A 93 -7.82 -1.26 -7.91
CA VAL A 93 -9.18 -0.71 -7.86
C VAL A 93 -10.13 -1.51 -8.77
N LYS A 94 -9.75 -1.76 -10.02
CA LYS A 94 -10.57 -2.54 -10.95
C LYS A 94 -10.82 -3.96 -10.45
N THR A 95 -9.86 -4.56 -9.78
CA THR A 95 -9.97 -5.94 -9.30
C THR A 95 -10.87 -6.08 -8.08
N VAL A 96 -10.83 -5.11 -7.16
CA VAL A 96 -11.51 -5.24 -5.86
C VAL A 96 -12.77 -4.40 -5.73
N GLN A 97 -12.98 -3.40 -6.57
CA GLN A 97 -14.10 -2.48 -6.46
C GLN A 97 -15.45 -3.16 -6.70
N THR A 98 -16.35 -3.04 -5.74
CA THR A 98 -17.75 -3.50 -5.85
C THR A 98 -18.74 -2.36 -5.61
N GLY A 99 -18.27 -1.21 -5.10
CA GLY A 99 -19.10 -0.09 -4.67
C GLY A 99 -19.55 -0.18 -3.21
N ASN A 100 -19.19 -1.24 -2.50
CA ASN A 100 -19.52 -1.42 -1.09
C ASN A 100 -18.52 -0.71 -0.18
N LEU A 101 -18.98 -0.32 1.03
CA LEU A 101 -18.12 0.31 2.03
C LEU A 101 -16.97 -0.58 2.50
N SER A 102 -17.11 -1.89 2.32
CA SER A 102 -16.13 -2.91 2.73
C SER A 102 -15.03 -3.17 1.70
N ASP A 103 -15.02 -2.49 0.57
CA ASP A 103 -14.04 -2.72 -0.52
C ASP A 103 -12.59 -2.49 -0.07
N GLY A 104 -12.36 -1.57 0.86
CA GLY A 104 -11.05 -1.31 1.42
C GLY A 104 -10.48 0.05 1.03
N LYS A 105 -9.20 0.21 1.31
CA LYS A 105 -8.45 1.44 1.03
C LYS A 105 -7.04 1.13 0.59
N ILE A 106 -6.49 2.03 -0.18
CA ILE A 106 -5.10 1.98 -0.60
C ILE A 106 -4.40 3.26 -0.14
N PHE A 107 -3.23 3.11 0.45
CA PHE A 107 -2.37 4.22 0.81
C PHE A 107 -1.08 4.14 0.03
N VAL A 108 -0.57 5.29 -0.39
CA VAL A 108 0.71 5.39 -1.06
C VAL A 108 1.64 6.22 -0.18
N LEU A 109 2.78 5.65 0.16
CA LEU A 109 3.76 6.27 1.04
C LEU A 109 5.09 6.45 0.32
N PRO A 110 5.83 7.51 0.61
CA PRO A 110 7.20 7.64 0.13
C PRO A 110 8.11 6.62 0.84
N VAL A 111 9.04 6.04 0.09
CA VAL A 111 10.08 5.16 0.63
C VAL A 111 11.41 5.88 0.49
N GLU A 112 12.04 6.18 1.61
CA GLU A 112 13.29 6.93 1.63
C GLU A 112 14.48 6.07 1.19
N GLU A 113 14.49 4.80 1.61
CA GLU A 113 15.59 3.88 1.34
C GLU A 113 15.09 2.44 1.26
N ALA A 114 15.69 1.66 0.39
CA ALA A 114 15.53 0.22 0.35
C ALA A 114 16.92 -0.44 0.34
N VAL A 115 17.07 -1.50 1.10
CA VAL A 115 18.31 -2.26 1.17
C VAL A 115 18.00 -3.74 1.01
N ARG A 116 18.64 -4.40 0.05
CA ARG A 116 18.54 -5.85 -0.07
C ARG A 116 19.50 -6.50 0.93
N VAL A 117 18.94 -7.26 1.86
CA VAL A 117 19.73 -7.85 2.94
C VAL A 117 20.83 -8.78 2.40
N ARG A 118 20.51 -9.59 1.39
CA ARG A 118 21.44 -10.57 0.85
C ARG A 118 22.70 -9.94 0.24
N THR A 119 22.59 -8.78 -0.41
CA THR A 119 23.68 -8.18 -1.18
C THR A 119 24.17 -6.85 -0.62
N GLY A 120 23.36 -6.20 0.23
CA GLY A 120 23.63 -4.83 0.69
C GLY A 120 23.34 -3.75 -0.37
N GLU A 121 22.81 -4.11 -1.54
CA GLU A 121 22.43 -3.13 -2.56
C GLU A 121 21.34 -2.20 -2.05
N ARG A 122 21.40 -0.95 -2.50
CA ARG A 122 20.51 0.14 -2.05
C ARG A 122 19.75 0.77 -3.19
N GLY A 123 18.65 1.42 -2.84
CA GLY A 123 17.83 2.16 -3.78
C GLY A 123 16.98 1.26 -4.66
N LYS A 124 16.68 1.71 -5.87
CA LYS A 124 15.84 0.97 -6.82
C LYS A 124 16.35 -0.44 -7.12
N GLN A 125 17.66 -0.61 -7.16
CA GLN A 125 18.30 -1.91 -7.39
C GLN A 125 17.95 -2.94 -6.32
N ALA A 126 17.68 -2.48 -5.10
CA ALA A 126 17.32 -3.37 -4.00
C ALA A 126 15.93 -3.99 -4.13
N LEU A 127 15.07 -3.43 -5.00
CA LEU A 127 13.69 -3.90 -5.16
C LEU A 127 13.59 -5.21 -5.95
N TYR A 128 14.52 -5.45 -6.90
CA TYR A 128 14.47 -6.60 -7.82
C TYR A 128 15.43 -7.73 -7.48
#